data_4673bab1e70922648265b821764cfe08
#
_entry.id   4673bab1e70922648265b821764cfe08
#
_cell.length_a   1.000
_cell.length_b   1.000
_cell.length_c   1.000
_cell.angle_alpha   90.00
_cell.angle_beta   90.00
_cell.angle_gamma   90.00
#
_symmetry.space_group_name_H-M   'P 1'
#
loop_
_entity.id
_entity.type
_entity.pdbx_description
1 polymer ?
#
loop_
_entity_poly.entity_id
_entity_poly.type
_entity_poly.pdbx_seq_one_letter_code
_entity_poly.pdbx_strand_id
1 'polypeptide(L)'
;MKVTKIVRDFVEEKVNEKYPLPVEPKEAIELERKELEHRVSEAMAAASEVLTAKLRELGVIYPAEITRMEVTSFNRISDKCGRTYIDYIRPIRDAYLEEKAEVEAKRAKAQKDILVSLELGGTKAELLEMLANLPD
;
A
#
# COMPACT_ATOMS: atom_id res chain seq x y z
N MET A 1 -36.41 -7.57 17.58
CA MET A 1 -35.42 -7.56 18.66
C MET A 1 -34.93 -6.12 18.86
N LYS A 2 -34.77 -5.71 20.08
CA LYS A 2 -34.22 -4.38 20.37
C LYS A 2 -32.72 -4.36 20.06
N VAL A 3 -32.30 -3.43 19.20
CA VAL A 3 -30.89 -3.28 18.83
C VAL A 3 -30.18 -2.43 19.89
N THR A 4 -29.45 -3.10 20.77
CA THR A 4 -28.61 -2.48 21.79
C THR A 4 -27.19 -2.28 21.26
N LYS A 5 -26.36 -1.56 22.00
CA LYS A 5 -24.93 -1.41 21.67
C LYS A 5 -24.24 -2.76 21.60
N ILE A 6 -24.56 -3.69 22.53
CA ILE A 6 -23.99 -5.04 22.54
C ILE A 6 -24.30 -5.79 21.25
N VAL A 7 -25.55 -5.71 20.79
CA VAL A 7 -25.98 -6.34 19.52
C VAL A 7 -25.25 -5.71 18.32
N ARG A 8 -25.13 -4.41 18.30
CA ARG A 8 -24.39 -3.70 17.22
C ARG A 8 -22.93 -4.11 17.19
N ASP A 9 -22.27 -4.15 18.34
CA ASP A 9 -20.86 -4.53 18.44
C ASP A 9 -20.66 -5.99 18.02
N PHE A 10 -21.58 -6.88 18.39
CA PHE A 10 -21.56 -8.28 17.98
C PHE A 10 -21.70 -8.44 16.45
N VAL A 11 -22.65 -7.73 15.85
CA VAL A 11 -22.87 -7.75 14.39
C VAL A 11 -21.65 -7.20 13.67
N GLU A 12 -21.10 -6.08 14.13
CA GLU A 12 -19.88 -5.51 13.56
C GLU A 12 -18.71 -6.48 13.60
N GLU A 13 -18.48 -7.12 14.76
CA GLU A 13 -17.41 -8.11 14.92
C GLU A 13 -17.57 -9.27 13.93
N LYS A 14 -18.76 -9.85 13.83
CA LYS A 14 -19.01 -10.99 12.93
C LYS A 14 -18.94 -10.62 11.45
N VAL A 15 -19.41 -9.43 11.07
CA VAL A 15 -19.28 -8.92 9.70
C VAL A 15 -17.82 -8.68 9.36
N ASN A 16 -17.05 -8.11 10.29
CA ASN A 16 -15.62 -7.86 10.08
C ASN A 16 -14.82 -9.16 9.97
N GLU A 17 -15.19 -10.21 10.71
CA GLU A 17 -14.58 -11.55 10.56
C GLU A 17 -14.83 -12.15 9.18
N LYS A 18 -16.05 -11.98 8.64
CA LYS A 18 -16.40 -12.48 7.31
C LYS A 18 -15.69 -11.70 6.19
N TYR A 19 -15.51 -10.41 6.36
CA TYR A 19 -14.88 -9.53 5.39
C TYR A 19 -13.62 -8.89 5.96
N PRO A 20 -12.50 -9.62 6.02
CA PRO A 20 -11.25 -9.07 6.52
C PRO A 20 -10.72 -7.98 5.60
N LEU A 21 -10.11 -6.95 6.17
CA LEU A 21 -9.44 -5.93 5.40
C LEU A 21 -8.20 -6.51 4.69
N PRO A 22 -7.87 -6.03 3.49
CA PRO A 22 -6.65 -6.45 2.83
C PRO A 22 -5.41 -6.04 3.64
N VAL A 23 -4.35 -6.82 3.51
CA VAL A 23 -3.07 -6.51 4.17
C VAL A 23 -2.39 -5.37 3.43
N GLU A 24 -1.85 -4.39 4.16
CA GLU A 24 -1.06 -3.32 3.57
C GLU A 24 0.14 -3.88 2.82
N PRO A 25 0.41 -3.41 1.58
CA PRO A 25 1.48 -3.94 0.73
C PRO A 25 2.85 -3.35 1.08
N LYS A 26 3.24 -3.42 2.35
CA LYS A 26 4.51 -2.84 2.85
C LYS A 26 5.73 -3.48 2.19
N GLU A 27 5.71 -4.81 2.06
CA GLU A 27 6.82 -5.56 1.45
C GLU A 27 6.96 -5.26 -0.04
N ALA A 28 5.84 -5.19 -0.77
CA ALA A 28 5.85 -4.85 -2.19
C ALA A 28 6.36 -3.43 -2.44
N ILE A 29 5.95 -2.47 -1.62
CA ILE A 29 6.41 -1.08 -1.69
C ILE A 29 7.91 -1.00 -1.39
N GLU A 30 8.37 -1.71 -0.36
CA GLU A 30 9.79 -1.75 0.00
C GLU A 30 10.65 -2.39 -1.09
N LEU A 31 10.14 -3.44 -1.73
CA LEU A 31 10.82 -4.09 -2.86
C LEU A 31 10.98 -3.14 -4.05
N GLU A 32 9.93 -2.41 -4.41
CA GLU A 32 10.00 -1.39 -5.47
C GLU A 32 10.99 -0.28 -5.13
N ARG A 33 11.02 0.14 -3.88
CA ARG A 33 11.98 1.14 -3.41
C ARG A 33 13.42 0.66 -3.60
N LYS A 34 13.71 -0.57 -3.20
CA LYS A 34 15.04 -1.17 -3.35
C LYS A 34 15.44 -1.35 -4.81
N GLU A 35 14.52 -1.76 -5.67
CA GLU A 35 14.76 -1.88 -7.10
C GLU A 35 15.07 -0.53 -7.73
N LEU A 36 14.33 0.52 -7.35
CA LEU A 36 14.60 1.86 -7.84
C LEU A 36 15.96 2.37 -7.38
N GLU A 37 16.31 2.16 -6.11
CA GLU A 37 17.64 2.49 -5.59
C GLU A 37 18.75 1.80 -6.39
N HIS A 38 18.56 0.53 -6.70
CA HIS A 38 19.53 -0.27 -7.47
C HIS A 38 19.70 0.29 -8.88
N ARG A 39 18.61 0.57 -9.59
CA ARG A 39 18.65 1.14 -10.94
C ARG A 39 19.33 2.51 -10.95
N VAL A 40 19.06 3.36 -9.98
CA VAL A 40 19.71 4.67 -9.86
C VAL A 40 21.20 4.50 -9.57
N SER A 41 21.56 3.58 -8.69
CA SER A 41 22.96 3.29 -8.37
C SER A 41 23.73 2.80 -9.58
N GLU A 42 23.16 1.90 -10.39
CA GLU A 42 23.76 1.44 -11.64
C GLU A 42 23.94 2.59 -12.65
N ALA A 43 22.93 3.43 -12.82
CA ALA A 43 23.01 4.59 -13.71
C ALA A 43 24.11 5.57 -13.28
N MET A 44 24.22 5.83 -11.99
CA MET A 44 25.25 6.72 -11.45
C MET A 44 26.66 6.15 -11.62
N ALA A 45 26.82 4.84 -11.43
CA ALA A 45 28.10 4.16 -11.68
C ALA A 45 28.51 4.25 -13.16
N ALA A 46 27.58 4.00 -14.08
CA ALA A 46 27.83 4.15 -15.53
C ALA A 46 28.18 5.58 -15.90
N ALA A 47 27.47 6.57 -15.36
CA ALA A 47 27.75 7.99 -15.59
C ALA A 47 29.14 8.38 -15.07
N SER A 48 29.54 7.85 -13.91
CA SER A 48 30.87 8.07 -13.34
C SER A 48 31.98 7.53 -14.24
N GLU A 49 31.80 6.35 -14.82
CA GLU A 49 32.75 5.78 -15.77
C GLU A 49 32.90 6.63 -17.04
N VAL A 50 31.77 7.08 -17.61
CA VAL A 50 31.77 7.96 -18.79
C VAL A 50 32.46 9.28 -18.48
N LEU A 51 32.18 9.89 -17.34
CA LEU A 51 32.80 11.13 -16.90
C LEU A 51 34.33 10.94 -16.75
N THR A 52 34.77 9.90 -16.09
CA THR A 52 36.18 9.57 -15.90
C THR A 52 36.90 9.41 -17.24
N ALA A 53 36.32 8.65 -18.17
CA ALA A 53 36.88 8.44 -19.49
C ALA A 53 37.02 9.76 -20.28
N LYS A 54 36.01 10.61 -20.22
CA LYS A 54 36.01 11.90 -20.90
C LYS A 54 37.05 12.87 -20.33
N LEU A 55 37.19 12.90 -19.02
CA LEU A 55 38.20 13.72 -18.35
C LEU A 55 39.62 13.27 -18.75
N ARG A 56 39.88 11.98 -18.82
CA ARG A 56 41.18 11.44 -19.30
C ARG A 56 41.45 11.83 -20.73
N GLU A 57 40.45 11.70 -21.63
CA GLU A 57 40.56 12.09 -23.03
C GLU A 57 40.93 13.57 -23.18
N LEU A 58 40.39 14.42 -22.30
CA LEU A 58 40.67 15.85 -22.29
C LEU A 58 41.97 16.22 -21.54
N GLY A 59 42.72 15.24 -21.06
CA GLY A 59 43.96 15.44 -20.32
C GLY A 59 43.76 15.98 -18.91
N VAL A 60 42.56 15.85 -18.36
CA VAL A 60 42.23 16.31 -17.02
C VAL A 60 42.33 15.15 -16.05
N ILE A 61 43.17 15.28 -15.02
CA ILE A 61 43.32 14.26 -13.96
C ILE A 61 42.66 14.80 -12.71
N TYR A 62 41.60 14.11 -12.27
CA TYR A 62 40.90 14.41 -11.02
C TYR A 62 41.17 13.35 -9.96
N PRO A 63 41.15 13.72 -8.67
CA PRO A 63 41.12 12.72 -7.60
C PRO A 63 39.93 11.77 -7.76
N ALA A 64 40.10 10.52 -7.34
CA ALA A 64 39.07 9.49 -7.47
C ALA A 64 37.73 9.90 -6.81
N GLU A 65 37.79 10.68 -5.73
CA GLU A 65 36.61 11.18 -5.02
C GLU A 65 35.71 12.10 -5.89
N ILE A 66 36.31 12.86 -6.82
CA ILE A 66 35.57 13.77 -7.69
C ILE A 66 34.86 13.00 -8.81
N THR A 67 35.47 11.91 -9.29
CA THR A 67 34.91 11.07 -10.33
C THR A 67 33.93 10.02 -9.81
N ARG A 68 33.89 9.79 -8.51
CA ARG A 68 32.91 8.94 -7.86
C ARG A 68 31.61 9.71 -7.67
N MET A 69 30.58 9.31 -8.39
CA MET A 69 29.23 9.73 -8.10
C MET A 69 28.66 8.76 -7.07
N GLU A 70 28.64 9.18 -5.83
CA GLU A 70 28.09 8.36 -4.75
C GLU A 70 26.60 8.66 -4.58
N VAL A 71 25.80 7.61 -4.75
CA VAL A 71 24.40 7.64 -4.34
C VAL A 71 24.38 7.23 -2.87
N THR A 72 24.51 8.19 -1.98
CA THR A 72 24.65 7.92 -0.55
C THR A 72 23.34 7.53 0.11
N SER A 73 22.19 8.01 -0.40
CA SER A 73 20.89 7.57 0.06
C SER A 73 19.83 7.81 -0.98
N PHE A 74 18.87 6.90 -1.04
CA PHE A 74 17.69 7.05 -1.88
C PHE A 74 16.86 8.29 -1.49
N ASN A 75 16.85 8.65 -0.21
CA ASN A 75 16.12 9.82 0.26
C ASN A 75 16.59 11.12 -0.39
N ARG A 76 17.88 11.29 -0.64
CA ARG A 76 18.42 12.45 -1.36
C ARG A 76 17.96 12.48 -2.82
N ILE A 77 17.84 11.31 -3.44
CA ILE A 77 17.34 11.20 -4.81
C ILE A 77 15.83 11.45 -4.84
N SER A 78 15.09 10.93 -3.87
CA SER A 78 13.65 11.14 -3.78
C SER A 78 13.30 12.60 -3.50
N ASP A 79 14.12 13.34 -2.76
CA ASP A 79 13.92 14.79 -2.54
C ASP A 79 14.05 15.58 -3.84
N LYS A 80 14.96 15.16 -4.73
CA LYS A 80 15.16 15.79 -6.04
C LYS A 80 14.24 15.25 -7.13
N CYS A 81 13.83 13.99 -7.02
CA CYS A 81 13.03 13.24 -7.99
C CYS A 81 11.76 12.67 -7.34
N GLY A 82 11.20 13.36 -6.34
CA GLY A 82 10.12 12.86 -5.49
C GLY A 82 8.91 12.30 -6.24
N ARG A 83 8.58 12.85 -7.41
CA ARG A 83 7.49 12.33 -8.24
C ARG A 83 7.78 10.94 -8.78
N THR A 84 9.03 10.63 -9.09
CA THR A 84 9.41 9.33 -9.65
C THR A 84 9.11 8.20 -8.67
N TYR A 85 9.50 8.35 -7.41
CA TYR A 85 9.22 7.35 -6.38
C TYR A 85 7.72 7.15 -6.16
N ILE A 86 6.99 8.25 -6.03
CA ILE A 86 5.53 8.21 -5.85
C ILE A 86 4.87 7.50 -7.04
N ASP A 87 5.31 7.77 -8.27
CA ASP A 87 4.77 7.14 -9.46
C ASP A 87 5.04 5.62 -9.49
N TYR A 88 6.20 5.17 -9.00
CA TYR A 88 6.51 3.75 -8.90
C TYR A 88 5.64 2.99 -7.91
N ILE A 89 5.31 3.59 -6.78
CA ILE A 89 4.50 2.93 -5.74
C ILE A 89 3.00 3.15 -5.90
N ARG A 90 2.59 4.15 -6.70
CA ARG A 90 1.17 4.50 -6.87
C ARG A 90 0.30 3.33 -7.31
N PRO A 91 0.66 2.51 -8.33
CA PRO A 91 -0.19 1.38 -8.73
C PRO A 91 -0.42 0.37 -7.59
N ILE A 92 0.60 0.11 -6.77
CA ILE A 92 0.51 -0.81 -5.63
C ILE A 92 -0.42 -0.23 -4.56
N ARG A 93 -0.25 1.04 -4.24
CA ARG A 93 -1.05 1.73 -3.25
C ARG A 93 -2.50 1.88 -3.69
N ASP A 94 -2.73 2.25 -4.95
CA ASP A 94 -4.07 2.44 -5.50
C ASP A 94 -4.85 1.12 -5.54
N ALA A 95 -4.21 0.01 -5.93
CA ALA A 95 -4.81 -1.31 -5.90
C ALA A 95 -5.23 -1.72 -4.48
N TYR A 96 -4.38 -1.46 -3.49
CA TYR A 96 -4.70 -1.71 -2.09
C TYR A 96 -5.89 -0.87 -1.60
N LEU A 97 -5.89 0.43 -1.91
CA LEU A 97 -6.96 1.35 -1.48
C LEU A 97 -8.30 1.00 -2.14
N GLU A 98 -8.28 0.57 -3.39
CA GLU A 98 -9.48 0.11 -4.10
C GLU A 98 -10.06 -1.16 -3.45
N GLU A 99 -9.23 -2.16 -3.19
CA GLU A 99 -9.64 -3.39 -2.53
C GLU A 99 -10.17 -3.11 -1.12
N LYS A 100 -9.47 -2.25 -0.37
CA LYS A 100 -9.90 -1.82 0.96
C LYS A 100 -11.28 -1.15 0.93
N ALA A 101 -11.50 -0.25 -0.03
CA ALA A 101 -12.79 0.43 -0.20
C ALA A 101 -13.92 -0.54 -0.53
N GLU A 102 -13.66 -1.55 -1.36
CA GLU A 102 -14.63 -2.61 -1.66
C GLU A 102 -15.01 -3.41 -0.42
N VAL A 103 -14.03 -3.81 0.39
CA VAL A 103 -14.27 -4.54 1.65
C VAL A 103 -15.05 -3.68 2.64
N GLU A 104 -14.69 -2.42 2.81
CA GLU A 104 -15.40 -1.49 3.69
C GLU A 104 -16.86 -1.28 3.25
N ALA A 105 -17.11 -1.21 1.94
CA ALA A 105 -18.45 -1.10 1.39
C ALA A 105 -19.29 -2.37 1.67
N LYS A 106 -18.70 -3.55 1.51
CA LYS A 106 -19.37 -4.83 1.86
C LYS A 106 -19.71 -4.89 3.35
N ARG A 107 -18.79 -4.48 4.22
CA ARG A 107 -19.01 -4.41 5.67
C ARG A 107 -20.17 -3.49 6.02
N ALA A 108 -20.16 -2.28 5.48
CA ALA A 108 -21.20 -1.29 5.75
C ALA A 108 -22.58 -1.76 5.28
N LYS A 109 -22.67 -2.34 4.10
CA LYS A 109 -23.91 -2.89 3.56
C LYS A 109 -24.44 -4.05 4.42
N ALA A 110 -23.59 -5.00 4.76
CA ALA A 110 -23.96 -6.16 5.57
C ALA A 110 -24.44 -5.74 6.96
N GLN A 111 -23.74 -4.83 7.63
CA GLN A 111 -24.14 -4.30 8.93
C GLN A 111 -25.49 -3.61 8.84
N LYS A 112 -25.69 -2.74 7.85
CA LYS A 112 -26.94 -2.01 7.66
C LYS A 112 -28.11 -2.96 7.43
N ASP A 113 -27.95 -3.93 6.53
CA ASP A 113 -29.01 -4.87 6.20
C ASP A 113 -29.43 -5.73 7.39
N ILE A 114 -28.44 -6.19 8.17
CA ILE A 114 -28.70 -6.99 9.38
C ILE A 114 -29.39 -6.14 10.45
N LEU A 115 -28.89 -4.95 10.75
CA LEU A 115 -29.45 -4.09 11.79
C LEU A 115 -30.86 -3.62 11.44
N VAL A 116 -31.13 -3.28 10.20
CA VAL A 116 -32.47 -2.92 9.73
C VAL A 116 -33.42 -4.11 9.89
N SER A 117 -33.01 -5.31 9.49
CA SER A 117 -33.82 -6.51 9.66
C SER A 117 -34.15 -6.80 11.13
N LEU A 118 -33.21 -6.60 12.04
CA LEU A 118 -33.43 -6.77 13.47
C LEU A 118 -34.41 -5.74 14.05
N GLU A 119 -34.28 -4.47 13.63
CA GLU A 119 -35.19 -3.40 14.03
C GLU A 119 -36.63 -3.64 13.58
N LEU A 120 -36.79 -4.31 12.43
CA LEU A 120 -38.10 -4.67 11.88
C LEU A 120 -38.74 -5.92 12.56
N GLY A 121 -38.14 -6.48 13.61
CA GLY A 121 -38.69 -7.55 14.41
C GLY A 121 -37.98 -8.90 14.29
N GLY A 122 -36.74 -8.91 13.80
CA GLY A 122 -35.93 -10.13 13.76
C GLY A 122 -35.61 -10.69 15.14
N THR A 123 -35.47 -12.02 15.22
CA THR A 123 -35.09 -12.75 16.44
C THR A 123 -33.61 -13.03 16.50
N LYS A 124 -33.13 -13.48 17.68
CA LYS A 124 -31.73 -13.91 17.85
C LYS A 124 -31.35 -15.05 16.89
N ALA A 125 -32.27 -16.01 16.68
CA ALA A 125 -32.05 -17.11 15.76
C ALA A 125 -31.91 -16.64 14.33
N GLU A 126 -32.73 -15.68 13.90
CA GLU A 126 -32.66 -15.06 12.57
C GLU A 126 -31.36 -14.25 12.39
N LEU A 127 -30.90 -13.56 13.46
CA LEU A 127 -29.61 -12.87 13.44
C LEU A 127 -28.45 -13.83 13.16
N LEU A 128 -28.40 -14.95 13.87
CA LEU A 128 -27.35 -15.96 13.68
C LEU A 128 -27.40 -16.58 12.27
N GLU A 129 -28.61 -16.79 11.75
CA GLU A 129 -28.81 -17.29 10.38
C GLU A 129 -28.33 -16.25 9.32
N MET A 130 -28.67 -14.98 9.48
CA MET A 130 -28.21 -13.92 8.58
C MET A 130 -26.68 -13.81 8.59
N LEU A 131 -26.03 -13.90 9.74
CA LEU A 131 -24.57 -13.87 9.87
C LEU A 131 -23.92 -15.09 9.20
N ALA A 132 -24.54 -16.28 9.31
CA ALA A 132 -24.05 -17.49 8.68
C ALA A 132 -24.18 -17.46 7.14
N ASN A 133 -25.16 -16.72 6.61
CA ASN A 133 -25.48 -16.64 5.19
C ASN A 133 -25.00 -15.35 4.51
N LEU A 134 -24.01 -14.64 5.10
CA LEU A 134 -23.45 -13.46 4.47
C LEU A 134 -22.84 -13.82 3.09
N PRO A 135 -23.13 -13.05 2.03
CA PRO A 135 -22.58 -13.30 0.71
C PRO A 135 -21.06 -13.12 0.68
N ASP A 136 -20.42 -13.84 -0.21
CA ASP A 136 -18.95 -13.74 -0.42
C ASP A 136 -18.54 -12.38 -1.11
#